data_81603d4aab057667625a7b315518cc20
#
_entry.id   81603d4aab057667625a7b315518cc20
#
_cell.length_a   1.000
_cell.length_b   1.000
_cell.length_c   1.000
_cell.angle_alpha   90.00
_cell.angle_beta   90.00
_cell.angle_gamma   90.00
#
_symmetry.space_group_name_H-M   'P 1'
#
loop_
_entity.id
_entity.type
_entity.pdbx_description
1 polymer ?
#
loop_
_entity_poly.entity_id
_entity_poly.type
_entity_poly.pdbx_seq_one_letter_code
_entity_poly.pdbx_strand_id
1 'polypeptide(L)'
;PEVGSYKVRRLDCADTLVILIRGKDNIIRAFHNACSHRGNTVVTETGQETYGRNRAGVVTCRFHGWVYDAKGALVNVPQEDRFYSCFDKAENGLTEVHCDIWAGFVFVNVDPGPVQPLREFLGGYADHFGGFDFAACDHGFTYHTTLNCNWKVAMEANMEVYHVPFIHPDTVAPLVDST
;
A
#
# COMPACT_ATOMS: atom_id res chain seq x y z
N PRO A 1 0.19 -6.28 -5.92
CA PRO A 1 1.31 -7.05 -6.49
C PRO A 1 0.85 -8.42 -7.00
N GLU A 2 1.53 -8.97 -8.02
CA GLU A 2 1.34 -10.36 -8.46
C GLU A 2 1.84 -11.33 -7.40
N VAL A 3 1.38 -12.60 -7.46
CA VAL A 3 1.85 -13.65 -6.55
C VAL A 3 3.37 -13.79 -6.61
N GLY A 4 4.02 -13.77 -5.45
CA GLY A 4 5.48 -13.80 -5.31
C GLY A 4 6.18 -12.49 -5.66
N SER A 5 5.45 -11.37 -5.72
CA SER A 5 6.00 -10.04 -5.94
C SER A 5 5.78 -9.14 -4.73
N TYR A 6 6.50 -8.01 -4.71
CA TYR A 6 6.32 -6.96 -3.72
C TYR A 6 6.18 -5.60 -4.38
N LYS A 7 5.60 -4.66 -3.64
CA LYS A 7 5.45 -3.26 -4.02
C LYS A 7 5.78 -2.39 -2.82
N VAL A 8 6.57 -1.36 -3.04
CA VAL A 8 6.87 -0.37 -2.00
C VAL A 8 6.03 0.87 -2.23
N ARG A 9 5.47 1.39 -1.16
CA ARG A 9 4.71 2.64 -1.15
C ARG A 9 5.22 3.56 -0.05
N ARG A 10 5.42 4.83 -0.38
CA ARG A 10 5.54 5.89 0.60
C ARG A 10 4.14 6.33 0.99
N LEU A 11 3.90 6.41 2.28
CA LEU A 11 2.69 6.98 2.87
C LEU A 11 3.04 8.37 3.37
N ASP A 12 2.77 9.39 2.56
CA ASP A 12 3.17 10.77 2.88
C ASP A 12 2.47 11.29 4.14
N CYS A 13 1.24 10.82 4.41
CA CYS A 13 0.49 11.19 5.62
C CYS A 13 1.11 10.67 6.92
N ALA A 14 1.93 9.62 6.84
CA ALA A 14 2.60 9.00 8.00
C ALA A 14 4.13 9.06 7.89
N ASP A 15 4.68 9.72 6.86
CA ASP A 15 6.10 9.80 6.55
C ASP A 15 6.84 8.45 6.68
N THR A 16 6.22 7.40 6.18
CA THR A 16 6.74 6.03 6.29
C THR A 16 6.74 5.30 4.95
N LEU A 17 7.62 4.30 4.85
CA LEU A 17 7.67 3.38 3.72
C LEU A 17 7.07 2.05 4.12
N VAL A 18 6.16 1.54 3.32
CA VAL A 18 5.51 0.24 3.52
C VAL A 18 5.87 -0.68 2.36
N ILE A 19 6.17 -1.94 2.68
CA ILE A 19 6.30 -3.02 1.70
C ILE A 19 5.00 -3.82 1.69
N LEU A 20 4.38 -3.97 0.53
CA LEU A 20 3.27 -4.88 0.29
C LEU A 20 3.82 -6.14 -0.38
N ILE A 21 3.64 -7.30 0.22
CA ILE A 21 4.11 -8.58 -0.33
C ILE A 21 2.91 -9.49 -0.57
N ARG A 22 2.76 -10.01 -1.79
CA ARG A 22 1.81 -11.08 -2.06
C ARG A 22 2.54 -12.42 -1.99
N GLY A 23 2.27 -13.19 -0.96
CA GLY A 23 2.85 -14.51 -0.75
C GLY A 23 2.39 -15.54 -1.78
N LYS A 24 3.02 -16.72 -1.79
CA LYS A 24 2.58 -17.86 -2.61
C LYS A 24 1.20 -18.39 -2.21
N ASP A 25 0.77 -18.09 -1.00
CA ASP A 25 -0.58 -18.34 -0.46
C ASP A 25 -1.63 -17.35 -0.99
N ASN A 26 -1.23 -16.47 -1.91
CA ASN A 26 -2.05 -15.42 -2.51
C ASN A 26 -2.52 -14.32 -1.52
N ILE A 27 -2.00 -14.32 -0.28
CA ILE A 27 -2.33 -13.32 0.73
C ILE A 27 -1.39 -12.13 0.59
N ILE A 28 -1.97 -10.91 0.59
CA ILE A 28 -1.19 -9.67 0.65
C ILE A 28 -0.97 -9.32 2.12
N ARG A 29 0.29 -9.04 2.45
CA ARG A 29 0.71 -8.58 3.76
C ARG A 29 1.47 -7.28 3.63
N ALA A 30 1.38 -6.44 4.65
CA ALA A 30 2.08 -5.17 4.71
C ALA A 30 3.08 -5.15 5.86
N PHE A 31 4.24 -4.55 5.63
CA PHE A 31 5.29 -4.38 6.64
C PHE A 31 5.91 -3.00 6.53
N HIS A 32 6.43 -2.46 7.63
CA HIS A 32 7.33 -1.33 7.55
C HIS A 32 8.57 -1.70 6.73
N ASN A 33 8.97 -0.83 5.80
CA ASN A 33 10.17 -1.05 4.98
C ASN A 33 11.44 -0.70 5.75
N ALA A 34 11.61 -1.33 6.90
CA ALA A 34 12.72 -1.13 7.81
C ALA A 34 13.23 -2.49 8.31
N CYS A 35 14.52 -2.73 8.12
CA CYS A 35 15.19 -3.94 8.61
C CYS A 35 15.26 -3.95 10.14
N SER A 36 14.81 -5.02 10.76
CA SER A 36 14.82 -5.18 12.22
C SER A 36 16.22 -5.15 12.84
N HIS A 37 17.28 -5.35 12.04
CA HIS A 37 18.65 -5.24 12.49
C HIS A 37 19.03 -3.81 12.90
N ARG A 38 18.91 -2.83 11.99
CA ARG A 38 19.35 -1.43 12.23
C ARG A 38 18.48 -0.40 11.45
N GLY A 39 17.24 -0.71 11.16
CA GLY A 39 16.29 0.21 10.54
C GLY A 39 16.57 0.57 9.07
N ASN A 40 17.56 -0.06 8.44
CA ASN A 40 17.85 0.22 7.03
C ASN A 40 16.68 -0.20 6.15
N THR A 41 16.40 0.57 5.11
CA THR A 41 15.40 0.22 4.09
C THR A 41 15.72 -1.16 3.49
N VAL A 42 14.78 -2.11 3.61
CA VAL A 42 14.97 -3.48 3.12
C VAL A 42 14.98 -3.51 1.60
N VAL A 43 13.99 -2.84 1.00
CA VAL A 43 13.86 -2.70 -0.45
C VAL A 43 14.09 -1.25 -0.82
N THR A 44 15.08 -0.99 -1.67
CA THR A 44 15.41 0.36 -2.13
C THR A 44 14.33 0.86 -3.08
N GLU A 45 13.83 2.06 -2.82
CA GLU A 45 12.87 2.76 -3.64
C GLU A 45 13.57 3.52 -4.77
N THR A 46 13.00 3.48 -5.96
CA THR A 46 13.35 4.37 -7.06
C THR A 46 12.10 5.15 -7.47
N GLY A 47 11.87 6.31 -6.82
CA GLY A 47 10.65 7.11 -6.99
C GLY A 47 9.59 6.80 -5.92
N GLN A 48 8.32 7.15 -6.21
CA GLN A 48 7.20 6.94 -5.27
C GLN A 48 6.73 5.47 -5.19
N GLU A 49 7.13 4.66 -6.12
CA GLU A 49 6.67 3.28 -6.23
C GLU A 49 7.75 2.39 -6.85
N THR A 50 8.09 1.31 -6.15
CA THR A 50 9.04 0.30 -6.62
C THR A 50 8.34 -1.05 -6.72
N TYR A 51 8.49 -1.68 -7.88
CA TYR A 51 8.02 -3.03 -8.12
C TYR A 51 9.20 -3.97 -8.21
N GLY A 52 9.06 -5.15 -7.60
CA GLY A 52 10.04 -6.19 -7.73
C GLY A 52 9.40 -7.57 -7.69
N ARG A 53 9.97 -8.49 -8.45
CA ARG A 53 9.66 -9.92 -8.34
C ARG A 53 10.76 -10.60 -7.57
N ASN A 54 10.38 -11.26 -6.51
CA ASN A 54 11.29 -12.14 -5.79
C ASN A 54 10.92 -13.59 -6.10
N ARG A 55 11.64 -14.20 -7.02
CA ARG A 55 11.38 -15.59 -7.41
C ARG A 55 11.55 -16.59 -6.26
N ALA A 56 12.34 -16.24 -5.27
CA ALA A 56 12.54 -17.05 -4.07
C ALA A 56 11.46 -16.82 -3.00
N GLY A 57 10.58 -15.81 -3.17
CA GLY A 57 9.57 -15.45 -2.16
C GLY A 57 10.15 -14.84 -0.90
N VAL A 58 11.31 -14.18 -1.01
CA VAL A 58 12.00 -13.51 0.10
C VAL A 58 12.42 -12.10 -0.31
N VAL A 59 12.59 -11.21 0.67
CA VAL A 59 13.21 -9.88 0.50
C VAL A 59 14.52 -9.83 1.30
N THR A 60 15.53 -9.18 0.75
CA THR A 60 16.87 -9.14 1.35
C THR A 60 17.29 -7.71 1.62
N CYS A 61 17.61 -7.42 2.86
CA CYS A 61 18.22 -6.15 3.24
C CYS A 61 19.65 -6.07 2.66
N ARG A 62 19.87 -5.08 1.79
CA ARG A 62 21.17 -4.94 1.10
C ARG A 62 22.32 -4.50 2.01
N PHE A 63 22.01 -4.05 3.23
CA PHE A 63 23.04 -3.54 4.13
C PHE A 63 23.89 -4.69 4.75
N HIS A 64 23.21 -5.70 5.35
CA HIS A 64 23.91 -6.83 5.99
C HIS A 64 23.40 -8.20 5.54
N GLY A 65 22.58 -8.26 4.47
CA GLY A 65 22.14 -9.51 3.90
C GLY A 65 21.07 -10.27 4.72
N TRP A 66 20.40 -9.62 5.67
CA TRP A 66 19.29 -10.24 6.38
C TRP A 66 18.14 -10.51 5.41
N VAL A 67 17.57 -11.72 5.47
CA VAL A 67 16.58 -12.20 4.53
C VAL A 67 15.27 -12.48 5.25
N TYR A 68 14.18 -11.93 4.73
CA TYR A 68 12.84 -12.10 5.26
C TYR A 68 11.97 -12.81 4.24
N ASP A 69 11.09 -13.70 4.70
CA ASP A 69 10.12 -14.37 3.84
C ASP A 69 8.88 -13.48 3.56
N ALA A 70 7.94 -14.00 2.80
CA ALA A 70 6.70 -13.30 2.45
C ALA A 70 5.73 -13.11 3.64
N LYS A 71 6.03 -13.74 4.77
CA LYS A 71 5.28 -13.54 6.04
C LYS A 71 5.98 -12.56 6.97
N GLY A 72 7.09 -11.96 6.53
CA GLY A 72 7.89 -11.05 7.31
C GLY A 72 8.86 -11.73 8.28
N ALA A 73 8.88 -13.05 8.36
CA ALA A 73 9.79 -13.78 9.25
C ALA A 73 11.24 -13.68 8.77
N LEU A 74 12.17 -13.47 9.69
CA LEU A 74 13.61 -13.49 9.42
C LEU A 74 14.05 -14.94 9.21
N VAL A 75 14.44 -15.29 7.96
CA VAL A 75 14.76 -16.65 7.59
C VAL A 75 16.25 -16.92 7.44
N ASN A 76 17.05 -15.89 7.16
CA ASN A 76 18.49 -16.04 7.05
C ASN A 76 19.25 -14.82 7.54
N VAL A 77 20.32 -15.06 8.28
CA VAL A 77 21.27 -14.07 8.78
C VAL A 77 22.69 -14.52 8.43
N PRO A 78 23.46 -13.74 7.67
CA PRO A 78 24.86 -14.06 7.40
C PRO A 78 25.68 -14.14 8.67
N GLN A 79 26.54 -15.16 8.81
CA GLN A 79 27.40 -15.36 9.98
C GLN A 79 26.62 -15.45 11.30
N GLU A 80 25.47 -16.11 11.28
CA GLU A 80 24.57 -16.26 12.44
C GLU A 80 25.30 -16.87 13.66
N ASP A 81 26.30 -17.72 13.41
CA ASP A 81 27.15 -18.36 14.41
C ASP A 81 28.00 -17.36 15.24
N ARG A 82 28.12 -16.12 14.76
CA ARG A 82 28.83 -15.04 15.46
C ARG A 82 27.95 -14.15 16.34
N PHE A 83 26.64 -14.39 16.31
CA PHE A 83 25.71 -13.66 17.15
C PHE A 83 25.71 -14.25 18.57
N TYR A 84 25.23 -13.47 19.53
CA TYR A 84 25.07 -13.92 20.91
C TYR A 84 24.09 -15.09 20.99
N SER A 85 24.27 -15.97 21.97
CA SER A 85 23.41 -17.15 22.16
C SER A 85 21.93 -16.83 22.44
N CYS A 86 21.62 -15.58 22.81
CA CYS A 86 20.27 -15.10 23.03
C CYS A 86 19.61 -14.54 21.75
N PHE A 87 20.30 -14.56 20.61
CA PHE A 87 19.72 -14.09 19.38
C PHE A 87 18.66 -15.09 18.87
N ASP A 88 17.43 -14.62 18.71
CA ASP A 88 16.33 -15.40 18.14
C ASP A 88 15.79 -14.73 16.86
N LYS A 89 15.85 -15.44 15.76
CA LYS A 89 15.28 -14.98 14.48
C LYS A 89 13.78 -14.76 14.55
N ALA A 90 13.08 -15.53 15.37
CA ALA A 90 11.61 -15.41 15.48
C ALA A 90 11.19 -14.04 16.05
N GLU A 91 12.04 -13.42 16.88
CA GLU A 91 11.78 -12.10 17.45
C GLU A 91 12.23 -10.94 16.54
N ASN A 92 12.90 -11.26 15.42
CA ASN A 92 13.54 -10.28 14.55
C ASN A 92 12.92 -10.23 13.14
N GLY A 93 11.62 -10.50 13.03
CA GLY A 93 10.85 -10.33 11.79
C GLY A 93 10.68 -8.86 11.39
N LEU A 94 10.13 -8.61 10.23
CA LEU A 94 9.67 -7.28 9.81
C LEU A 94 8.49 -6.85 10.69
N THR A 95 8.43 -5.58 11.03
CA THR A 95 7.29 -5.00 11.76
C THR A 95 6.07 -4.98 10.84
N GLU A 96 5.02 -5.68 11.25
CA GLU A 96 3.77 -5.79 10.51
C GLU A 96 3.01 -4.47 10.50
N VAL A 97 2.32 -4.20 9.38
CA VAL A 97 1.38 -3.10 9.20
C VAL A 97 0.01 -3.72 8.94
N HIS A 98 -1.02 -3.24 9.62
CA HIS A 98 -2.38 -3.73 9.38
C HIS A 98 -2.75 -3.55 7.92
N CYS A 99 -3.23 -4.63 7.30
CA CYS A 99 -3.53 -4.68 5.88
C CYS A 99 -4.81 -5.47 5.63
N ASP A 100 -5.73 -4.88 4.87
CA ASP A 100 -6.95 -5.54 4.45
C ASP A 100 -7.32 -5.15 3.02
N ILE A 101 -8.21 -5.89 2.39
CA ILE A 101 -8.58 -5.72 0.99
C ILE A 101 -10.10 -5.57 0.87
N TRP A 102 -10.50 -4.53 0.16
CA TRP A 102 -11.89 -4.36 -0.23
C TRP A 102 -11.98 -3.96 -1.70
N ALA A 103 -12.80 -4.66 -2.47
CA ALA A 103 -13.11 -4.38 -3.88
C ALA A 103 -11.86 -4.21 -4.79
N GLY A 104 -10.77 -4.96 -4.50
CA GLY A 104 -9.50 -4.88 -5.25
C GLY A 104 -8.53 -3.80 -4.74
N PHE A 105 -8.95 -2.93 -3.84
CA PHE A 105 -8.09 -1.95 -3.19
C PHE A 105 -7.42 -2.55 -1.94
N VAL A 106 -6.13 -2.26 -1.79
CA VAL A 106 -5.37 -2.64 -0.58
C VAL A 106 -5.34 -1.45 0.35
N PHE A 107 -5.88 -1.63 1.54
CA PHE A 107 -5.87 -0.65 2.63
C PHE A 107 -4.78 -1.01 3.63
N VAL A 108 -4.10 0.00 4.14
CA VAL A 108 -3.08 -0.16 5.19
C VAL A 108 -3.34 0.83 6.32
N ASN A 109 -3.09 0.39 7.56
CA ASN A 109 -3.11 1.25 8.73
C ASN A 109 -1.83 1.02 9.54
N VAL A 110 -1.05 2.07 9.70
CA VAL A 110 0.24 2.05 10.40
C VAL A 110 0.13 2.23 11.92
N ASP A 111 -1.08 2.43 12.44
CA ASP A 111 -1.31 2.49 13.88
C ASP A 111 -1.04 1.09 14.49
N PRO A 112 -0.12 0.97 15.45
CA PRO A 112 0.17 -0.30 16.10
C PRO A 112 -0.90 -0.74 17.11
N GLY A 113 -1.83 0.14 17.45
CA GLY A 113 -2.92 -0.12 18.39
C GLY A 113 -4.02 -1.01 17.82
N PRO A 114 -5.05 -1.32 18.61
CA PRO A 114 -6.22 -2.01 18.09
C PRO A 114 -6.91 -1.14 17.04
N VAL A 115 -7.10 -1.69 15.86
CA VAL A 115 -7.71 -0.98 14.74
C VAL A 115 -9.15 -1.43 14.53
N GLN A 116 -9.97 -0.51 14.09
CA GLN A 116 -11.29 -0.83 13.61
C GLN A 116 -11.18 -1.71 12.35
N PRO A 117 -11.93 -2.82 12.25
CA PRO A 117 -11.97 -3.62 11.02
C PRO A 117 -12.32 -2.77 9.80
N LEU A 118 -11.68 -3.04 8.66
CA LEU A 118 -11.87 -2.25 7.43
C LEU A 118 -13.35 -2.13 7.05
N ARG A 119 -14.13 -3.20 7.18
CA ARG A 119 -15.56 -3.19 6.88
C ARG A 119 -16.34 -2.17 7.72
N GLU A 120 -16.01 -2.08 9.01
CA GLU A 120 -16.64 -1.11 9.92
C GLU A 120 -16.18 0.32 9.59
N PHE A 121 -14.89 0.50 9.27
CA PHE A 121 -14.34 1.79 8.84
C PHE A 121 -15.04 2.30 7.58
N LEU A 122 -15.25 1.45 6.58
CA LEU A 122 -15.95 1.81 5.35
C LEU A 122 -17.45 2.04 5.57
N GLY A 123 -18.06 1.39 6.57
CA GLY A 123 -19.47 1.57 6.89
C GLY A 123 -20.38 1.37 5.67
N GLY A 124 -21.33 2.27 5.46
CA GLY A 124 -22.29 2.21 4.36
C GLY A 124 -21.66 2.31 2.96
N TYR A 125 -20.45 2.85 2.83
CA TYR A 125 -19.76 2.86 1.53
C TYR A 125 -19.45 1.46 1.03
N ALA A 126 -19.10 0.55 1.93
CA ALA A 126 -18.82 -0.83 1.55
C ALA A 126 -20.04 -1.53 0.93
N ASP A 127 -21.25 -1.18 1.35
CA ASP A 127 -22.50 -1.71 0.80
C ASP A 127 -22.91 -0.98 -0.47
N HIS A 128 -22.79 0.34 -0.47
CA HIS A 128 -23.15 1.18 -1.62
C HIS A 128 -22.39 0.80 -2.90
N PHE A 129 -21.09 0.57 -2.76
CA PHE A 129 -20.22 0.18 -3.88
C PHE A 129 -19.97 -1.32 -3.98
N GLY A 130 -20.56 -2.14 -3.13
CA GLY A 130 -20.32 -3.58 -3.08
C GLY A 130 -20.71 -4.33 -4.36
N GLY A 131 -21.59 -3.75 -5.18
CA GLY A 131 -21.99 -4.30 -6.48
C GLY A 131 -21.13 -3.84 -7.66
N PHE A 132 -20.20 -2.91 -7.46
CA PHE A 132 -19.34 -2.39 -8.51
C PHE A 132 -18.04 -3.19 -8.59
N ASP A 133 -17.74 -3.73 -9.76
CA ASP A 133 -16.51 -4.51 -9.99
C ASP A 133 -15.32 -3.59 -10.33
N PHE A 134 -14.76 -2.98 -9.29
CA PHE A 134 -13.53 -2.18 -9.45
C PHE A 134 -12.35 -3.00 -9.98
N ALA A 135 -12.34 -4.31 -9.76
CA ALA A 135 -11.25 -5.18 -10.22
C ALA A 135 -11.27 -5.39 -11.74
N ALA A 136 -12.41 -5.19 -12.37
CA ALA A 136 -12.55 -5.20 -13.82
C ALA A 136 -12.09 -3.90 -14.49
N CYS A 137 -11.80 -2.84 -13.72
CA CYS A 137 -11.26 -1.60 -14.25
C CYS A 137 -9.78 -1.81 -14.57
N ASP A 138 -9.45 -1.98 -15.84
CA ASP A 138 -8.09 -2.25 -16.33
C ASP A 138 -7.33 -1.01 -16.79
N HIS A 139 -8.01 0.11 -16.92
CA HIS A 139 -7.44 1.39 -17.35
C HIS A 139 -7.44 2.39 -16.20
N GLY A 140 -6.26 2.86 -15.87
CA GLY A 140 -6.06 3.93 -14.91
C GLY A 140 -4.94 4.86 -15.36
N PHE A 141 -5.12 6.13 -15.15
CA PHE A 141 -4.05 7.10 -15.30
C PHE A 141 -3.92 7.91 -14.01
N THR A 142 -2.71 8.38 -13.76
CA THR A 142 -2.45 9.28 -12.63
C THR A 142 -2.13 10.65 -13.17
N TYR A 143 -2.85 11.63 -12.69
CA TYR A 143 -2.64 13.03 -13.01
C TYR A 143 -2.18 13.78 -11.76
N HIS A 144 -1.09 14.51 -11.88
CA HIS A 144 -0.56 15.35 -10.82
C HIS A 144 -0.55 16.81 -11.27
N THR A 145 -1.15 17.69 -10.47
CA THR A 145 -1.11 19.12 -10.68
C THR A 145 -0.97 19.86 -9.36
N THR A 146 -0.43 21.05 -9.40
CA THR A 146 -0.39 21.95 -8.25
C THR A 146 -1.37 23.09 -8.48
N LEU A 147 -2.32 23.23 -7.55
CA LEU A 147 -3.29 24.31 -7.56
C LEU A 147 -2.93 25.33 -6.48
N ASN A 148 -2.86 26.61 -6.86
CA ASN A 148 -2.61 27.70 -5.91
C ASN A 148 -3.91 28.11 -5.20
N CYS A 149 -4.52 27.19 -4.47
CA CYS A 149 -5.74 27.42 -3.72
C CYS A 149 -5.77 26.59 -2.43
N ASN A 150 -6.73 26.90 -1.56
CA ASN A 150 -7.00 26.04 -0.42
C ASN A 150 -7.55 24.69 -0.92
N TRP A 151 -7.08 23.59 -0.32
CA TRP A 151 -7.50 22.24 -0.71
C TRP A 151 -9.03 22.03 -0.62
N LYS A 152 -9.72 22.73 0.30
CA LYS A 152 -11.16 22.65 0.43
C LYS A 152 -11.88 23.19 -0.81
N VAL A 153 -11.38 24.31 -1.37
CA VAL A 153 -11.90 24.88 -2.62
C VAL A 153 -11.73 23.93 -3.78
N ALA A 154 -10.54 23.29 -3.89
CA ALA A 154 -10.29 22.30 -4.90
C ALA A 154 -11.23 21.09 -4.79
N MET A 155 -11.52 20.64 -3.55
CA MET A 155 -12.48 19.55 -3.34
C MET A 155 -13.91 19.96 -3.63
N GLU A 156 -14.36 21.12 -3.15
CA GLU A 156 -15.72 21.61 -3.38
C GLU A 156 -16.06 21.73 -4.87
N ALA A 157 -15.10 22.16 -5.68
CA ALA A 157 -15.28 22.26 -7.13
C ALA A 157 -15.54 20.90 -7.82
N ASN A 158 -15.17 19.79 -7.18
CA ASN A 158 -15.40 18.43 -7.67
C ASN A 158 -16.58 17.71 -7.00
N MET A 159 -17.24 18.35 -6.03
CA MET A 159 -18.36 17.77 -5.27
C MET A 159 -19.73 18.21 -5.78
N GLU A 160 -19.77 19.08 -6.77
CA GLU A 160 -21.01 19.51 -7.39
C GLU A 160 -20.90 19.42 -8.92
N VAL A 161 -22.02 19.29 -9.61
CA VAL A 161 -22.10 19.18 -11.07
C VAL A 161 -22.81 20.37 -11.69
N TYR A 162 -23.18 21.38 -10.89
CA TYR A 162 -23.97 22.53 -11.34
C TYR A 162 -23.25 23.37 -12.42
N HIS A 163 -21.90 23.47 -12.33
CA HIS A 163 -21.08 24.19 -13.29
C HIS A 163 -20.87 23.41 -14.61
N VAL A 164 -21.05 22.10 -14.59
CA VAL A 164 -20.65 21.20 -15.69
C VAL A 164 -21.30 21.60 -17.03
N PRO A 165 -22.61 21.92 -17.13
CA PRO A 165 -23.20 22.29 -18.40
C PRO A 165 -22.65 23.58 -19.00
N PHE A 166 -22.04 24.44 -18.16
CA PHE A 166 -21.52 25.75 -18.58
C PHE A 166 -20.03 25.74 -18.88
N ILE A 167 -19.26 25.00 -18.08
CA ILE A 167 -17.79 24.95 -18.18
C ILE A 167 -17.31 23.76 -19.02
N HIS A 168 -18.07 22.66 -18.99
CA HIS A 168 -17.71 21.41 -19.65
C HIS A 168 -18.82 20.87 -20.58
N PRO A 169 -19.42 21.72 -21.45
CA PRO A 169 -20.60 21.34 -22.22
C PRO A 169 -20.36 20.17 -23.18
N ASP A 170 -19.16 20.09 -23.75
CA ASP A 170 -18.82 19.12 -24.79
C ASP A 170 -18.05 17.88 -24.28
N THR A 171 -17.65 17.89 -23.00
CA THR A 171 -16.78 16.84 -22.45
C THR A 171 -17.44 16.04 -21.34
N VAL A 172 -17.85 16.72 -20.26
CA VAL A 172 -18.39 16.07 -19.05
C VAL A 172 -19.92 16.10 -19.03
N ALA A 173 -20.55 17.20 -19.53
CA ALA A 173 -21.99 17.34 -19.50
C ALA A 173 -22.74 16.14 -20.14
N PRO A 174 -22.30 15.59 -21.28
CA PRO A 174 -22.96 14.42 -21.87
C PRO A 174 -22.88 13.15 -21.04
N LEU A 175 -21.97 13.10 -20.04
CA LEU A 175 -21.75 11.95 -19.15
C LEU A 175 -22.55 12.06 -17.85
N VAL A 176 -22.92 13.28 -17.45
CA VAL A 176 -23.65 13.54 -16.20
C VAL A 176 -25.09 13.95 -16.43
N ASP A 177 -25.46 14.13 -17.67
CA ASP A 177 -26.86 14.36 -17.95
C ASP A 177 -27.64 13.09 -17.80
N SER A 178 -28.37 13.09 -16.87
CA SER A 178 -29.63 12.80 -17.23
C SER A 178 -30.60 12.53 -16.25
N THR A 179 -31.56 12.99 -16.32
CA THR A 179 -32.84 12.86 -15.61
C THR A 179 -33.15 14.00 -14.73
#